data_cf38a07f6d3385905d9ccaaea807d922
#
_entry.id   cf38a07f6d3385905d9ccaaea807d922
#
_cell.length_a   1.000
_cell.length_b   1.000
_cell.length_c   1.000
_cell.angle_alpha   90.00
_cell.angle_beta   90.00
_cell.angle_gamma   90.00
#
_symmetry.space_group_name_H-M   'P 1'
#
loop_
_entity.id
_entity.type
_entity.pdbx_description
1 polymer ?
#
loop_
_entity_poly.entity_id
_entity_poly.type
_entity_poly.pdbx_seq_one_letter_code
_entity_poly.pdbx_strand_id
1 'polypeptide(L)'
;FAKRLYSTYLSYLPKEKAIFDLKMNIDDRGSFTELVHTLNCGQVSINISKPGITKGEHWHHTKWEQFIVVHGHGLIQERNINTGETVEFEVSGDKIEAVYMIPGWTHNIINLSDTDNLVTVMTCNEVFDPNRPDTFFEKVKD
;
A
#
# COMPACT_ATOMS: atom_id res chain seq x y z
N PHE A 1 -22.20 -22.06 -1.23
CA PHE A 1 -21.55 -23.39 -1.22
C PHE A 1 -20.02 -23.27 -1.09
N ALA A 2 -19.32 -22.56 -1.97
CA ALA A 2 -17.85 -22.46 -2.00
C ALA A 2 -17.22 -22.00 -0.67
N LYS A 3 -17.76 -20.96 -0.03
CA LYS A 3 -17.27 -20.47 1.27
C LYS A 3 -17.31 -21.54 2.36
N ARG A 4 -18.39 -22.31 2.42
CA ARG A 4 -18.55 -23.40 3.40
C ARG A 4 -17.60 -24.56 3.10
N LEU A 5 -17.45 -24.91 1.84
CA LEU A 5 -16.52 -25.95 1.40
C LEU A 5 -15.08 -25.59 1.76
N TYR A 6 -14.68 -24.33 1.53
CA TYR A 6 -13.34 -23.86 1.89
C TYR A 6 -13.11 -23.86 3.42
N SER A 7 -14.10 -23.44 4.20
CA SER A 7 -14.02 -23.53 5.66
C SER A 7 -13.87 -24.98 6.15
N THR A 8 -14.60 -25.91 5.53
CA THR A 8 -14.47 -27.34 5.83
C THR A 8 -13.07 -27.85 5.46
N TYR A 9 -12.55 -27.48 4.28
CA TYR A 9 -11.18 -27.81 3.88
C TYR A 9 -10.16 -27.34 4.92
N LEU A 10 -10.25 -26.08 5.35
CA LEU A 10 -9.34 -25.52 6.35
C LEU A 10 -9.41 -26.25 7.71
N SER A 11 -10.60 -26.76 8.10
CA SER A 11 -10.76 -27.51 9.36
C SER A 11 -10.03 -28.85 9.36
N TYR A 12 -9.70 -29.38 8.18
CA TYR A 12 -8.90 -30.59 8.00
C TYR A 12 -7.45 -30.34 7.62
N LEU A 13 -7.03 -29.07 7.57
CA LEU A 13 -5.66 -28.74 7.21
C LEU A 13 -4.69 -29.24 8.29
N PRO A 14 -3.62 -29.96 7.92
CA PRO A 14 -2.55 -30.32 8.88
C PRO A 14 -1.98 -29.04 9.54
N LYS A 15 -1.72 -29.11 10.83
CA LYS A 15 -1.32 -27.92 11.62
C LYS A 15 -0.07 -27.23 11.10
N GLU A 16 0.87 -28.00 10.58
CA GLU A 16 2.11 -27.51 9.96
C GLU A 16 1.87 -26.74 8.63
N LYS A 17 0.70 -26.92 8.02
CA LYS A 17 0.27 -26.19 6.82
C LYS A 17 -0.58 -24.95 7.13
N ALA A 18 -0.86 -24.70 8.41
CA ALA A 18 -1.61 -23.51 8.82
C ALA A 18 -0.75 -22.23 8.82
N ILE A 19 0.57 -22.37 8.68
CA ILE A 19 1.51 -21.25 8.51
C ILE A 19 2.17 -21.35 7.13
N PHE A 20 2.33 -20.21 6.48
CA PHE A 20 3.05 -20.10 5.20
C PHE A 20 3.69 -18.71 5.10
N ASP A 21 4.81 -18.65 4.39
CA ASP A 21 5.54 -17.41 4.18
C ASP A 21 4.87 -16.56 3.09
N LEU A 22 4.79 -15.26 3.34
CA LEU A 22 4.47 -14.28 2.30
C LEU A 22 5.76 -13.78 1.65
N LYS A 23 5.71 -13.57 0.35
CA LYS A 23 6.85 -13.04 -0.39
C LYS A 23 7.08 -11.57 -0.03
N MET A 24 8.14 -11.31 0.70
CA MET A 24 8.61 -9.96 0.98
C MET A 24 9.52 -9.46 -0.15
N ASN A 25 9.19 -8.32 -0.74
CA ASN A 25 10.08 -7.61 -1.66
C ASN A 25 10.85 -6.58 -0.84
N ILE A 26 12.14 -6.83 -0.61
CA ILE A 26 13.00 -6.04 0.28
C ILE A 26 14.03 -5.29 -0.55
N ASP A 27 14.24 -4.00 -0.24
CA ASP A 27 15.29 -3.15 -0.80
C ASP A 27 15.86 -2.18 0.25
N ASP A 28 16.71 -1.23 -0.17
CA ASP A 28 17.33 -0.25 0.73
C ASP A 28 16.34 0.65 1.45
N ARG A 29 15.16 0.84 0.88
CA ARG A 29 14.09 1.71 1.40
C ARG A 29 13.21 1.01 2.44
N GLY A 30 13.25 -0.33 2.54
CA GLY A 30 12.41 -1.13 3.42
C GLY A 30 11.82 -2.34 2.73
N SER A 31 10.53 -2.61 2.89
CA SER A 31 9.87 -3.76 2.26
C SER A 31 8.47 -3.45 1.77
N PHE A 32 8.03 -4.24 0.80
CA PHE A 32 6.64 -4.32 0.33
C PHE A 32 6.20 -5.78 0.26
N THR A 33 5.05 -6.10 0.86
CA THR A 33 4.52 -7.46 0.91
C THR A 33 3.03 -7.45 0.59
N GLU A 34 2.62 -8.20 -0.44
CA GLU A 34 1.20 -8.47 -0.68
C GLU A 34 0.69 -9.43 0.40
N LEU A 35 -0.34 -9.00 1.13
CA LEU A 35 -0.96 -9.80 2.19
C LEU A 35 -2.12 -10.65 1.67
N VAL A 36 -2.96 -10.06 0.83
CA VAL A 36 -4.14 -10.68 0.26
C VAL A 36 -4.28 -10.30 -1.21
N HIS A 37 -4.33 -11.32 -2.04
CA HIS A 37 -4.66 -11.23 -3.45
C HIS A 37 -6.08 -11.75 -3.65
N THR A 38 -6.98 -10.92 -4.16
CA THR A 38 -8.35 -11.34 -4.44
C THR A 38 -8.57 -11.53 -5.93
N LEU A 39 -9.56 -12.33 -6.29
CA LEU A 39 -9.85 -12.61 -7.70
C LEU A 39 -10.47 -11.41 -8.43
N ASN A 40 -11.21 -10.56 -7.70
CA ASN A 40 -12.02 -9.49 -8.31
C ASN A 40 -12.23 -8.25 -7.44
N CYS A 41 -11.52 -8.15 -6.32
CA CYS A 41 -11.66 -7.03 -5.38
C CYS A 41 -10.33 -6.32 -5.08
N GLY A 42 -9.32 -6.50 -5.96
CA GLY A 42 -8.01 -5.91 -5.78
C GLY A 42 -7.11 -6.66 -4.81
N GLN A 43 -6.21 -5.94 -4.16
CA GLN A 43 -5.22 -6.51 -3.24
C GLN A 43 -5.08 -5.69 -1.96
N VAL A 44 -4.57 -6.34 -0.91
CA VAL A 44 -4.14 -5.70 0.34
C VAL A 44 -2.64 -5.97 0.51
N SER A 45 -1.88 -4.94 0.80
CA SER A 45 -0.43 -5.01 0.96
C SER A 45 0.02 -4.29 2.23
N ILE A 46 1.20 -4.61 2.69
CA ILE A 46 1.89 -3.86 3.74
C ILE A 46 3.20 -3.29 3.20
N ASN A 47 3.43 -2.02 3.47
CA ASN A 47 4.65 -1.32 3.12
C ASN A 47 5.36 -0.89 4.41
N ILE A 48 6.64 -1.23 4.51
CA ILE A 48 7.52 -0.80 5.60
C ILE A 48 8.58 0.11 4.99
N SER A 49 8.58 1.38 5.40
CA SER A 49 9.57 2.37 4.98
C SER A 49 10.53 2.68 6.11
N LYS A 50 11.81 2.59 5.83
CA LYS A 50 12.86 2.99 6.78
C LYS A 50 12.82 4.49 7.08
N PRO A 51 13.50 4.96 8.12
CA PRO A 51 13.59 6.39 8.48
C PRO A 51 13.97 7.27 7.29
N GLY A 52 13.30 8.41 7.13
CA GLY A 52 13.56 9.41 6.10
C GLY A 52 13.24 9.01 4.67
N ILE A 53 12.71 7.80 4.43
CA ILE A 53 12.46 7.30 3.08
C ILE A 53 11.14 7.82 2.52
N THR A 54 11.20 8.24 1.26
CA THR A 54 10.04 8.55 0.42
C THR A 54 9.77 7.38 -0.54
N LYS A 55 8.51 6.97 -0.64
CA LYS A 55 8.03 5.97 -1.61
C LYS A 55 6.81 6.52 -2.36
N GLY A 56 6.54 5.98 -3.56
CA GLY A 56 5.50 6.44 -4.46
C GLY A 56 6.10 7.22 -5.61
N GLU A 57 5.79 8.51 -5.74
CA GLU A 57 6.16 9.38 -6.86
C GLU A 57 5.57 8.88 -8.17
N HIS A 58 4.28 8.55 -8.14
CA HIS A 58 3.56 8.08 -9.31
C HIS A 58 2.06 8.39 -9.21
N TRP A 59 1.38 8.27 -10.33
CA TRP A 59 -0.08 8.40 -10.43
C TRP A 59 -0.69 7.25 -11.23
N HIS A 60 -2.02 7.13 -11.17
CA HIS A 60 -2.81 6.09 -11.82
C HIS A 60 -3.95 6.69 -12.62
N HIS A 61 -4.41 5.99 -13.67
CA HIS A 61 -5.60 6.38 -14.44
C HIS A 61 -6.90 5.95 -13.75
N THR A 62 -7.03 4.67 -13.48
CA THR A 62 -8.27 4.05 -12.97
C THR A 62 -8.08 3.36 -11.65
N LYS A 63 -6.85 2.92 -11.38
CA LYS A 63 -6.51 2.34 -10.08
C LYS A 63 -6.54 3.43 -9.02
N TRP A 64 -7.29 3.18 -7.95
CA TRP A 64 -7.21 3.97 -6.74
C TRP A 64 -6.60 3.14 -5.62
N GLU A 65 -5.93 3.80 -4.72
CA GLU A 65 -5.33 3.19 -3.56
C GLU A 65 -5.83 3.87 -2.29
N GLN A 66 -5.74 3.16 -1.17
CA GLN A 66 -6.01 3.72 0.14
C GLN A 66 -4.85 3.36 1.05
N PHE A 67 -4.26 4.36 1.68
CA PHE A 67 -3.15 4.19 2.62
C PHE A 67 -3.64 4.39 4.05
N ILE A 68 -3.26 3.46 4.92
CA ILE A 68 -3.60 3.45 6.35
C ILE A 68 -2.30 3.24 7.12
N VAL A 69 -1.78 4.30 7.75
CA VAL A 69 -0.60 4.19 8.60
C VAL A 69 -1.00 3.58 9.92
N VAL A 70 -0.33 2.49 10.29
CA VAL A 70 -0.60 1.72 11.52
C VAL A 70 0.53 1.75 12.54
N HIS A 71 1.71 2.28 12.14
CA HIS A 71 2.85 2.53 13.03
C HIS A 71 3.77 3.58 12.41
N GLY A 72 4.36 4.41 13.28
CA GLY A 72 5.27 5.48 12.88
C GLY A 72 4.53 6.77 12.57
N HIS A 73 5.27 7.73 12.01
CA HIS A 73 4.81 9.07 11.69
C HIS A 73 5.22 9.44 10.26
N GLY A 74 4.28 9.83 9.43
CA GLY A 74 4.50 10.06 8.01
C GLY A 74 3.74 11.26 7.46
N LEU A 75 4.13 11.63 6.24
CA LEU A 75 3.47 12.64 5.43
C LEU A 75 3.08 12.02 4.10
N ILE A 76 1.81 12.10 3.76
CA ILE A 76 1.30 11.78 2.42
C ILE A 76 1.15 13.09 1.68
N GLN A 77 1.67 13.14 0.46
CA GLN A 77 1.55 14.30 -0.42
C GLN A 77 0.90 13.86 -1.72
N GLU A 78 -0.03 14.66 -2.22
CA GLU A 78 -0.67 14.44 -3.52
C GLU A 78 -0.65 15.73 -4.33
N ARG A 79 -0.47 15.60 -5.66
CA ARG A 79 -0.55 16.71 -6.61
C ARG A 79 -1.37 16.30 -7.84
N ASN A 80 -2.36 17.10 -8.17
CA ASN A 80 -3.13 16.92 -9.40
C ASN A 80 -2.24 17.16 -10.62
N ILE A 81 -2.15 16.18 -11.51
CA ILE A 81 -1.27 16.21 -12.69
C ILE A 81 -1.67 17.29 -13.71
N ASN A 82 -2.94 17.72 -13.72
CA ASN A 82 -3.47 18.69 -14.68
C ASN A 82 -3.46 20.13 -14.14
N THR A 83 -3.83 20.30 -12.86
CA THR A 83 -3.99 21.64 -12.27
C THR A 83 -2.77 22.09 -11.46
N GLY A 84 -1.92 21.14 -11.03
CA GLY A 84 -0.82 21.41 -10.11
C GLY A 84 -1.24 21.65 -8.66
N GLU A 85 -2.54 21.54 -8.35
CA GLU A 85 -3.04 21.62 -6.97
C GLU A 85 -2.39 20.55 -6.09
N THR A 86 -1.96 20.94 -4.89
CA THR A 86 -1.31 20.03 -3.94
C THR A 86 -2.07 19.95 -2.64
N VAL A 87 -2.11 18.76 -2.04
CA VAL A 87 -2.62 18.50 -0.69
C VAL A 87 -1.64 17.66 0.10
N GLU A 88 -1.65 17.81 1.41
CA GLU A 88 -0.78 17.07 2.32
C GLU A 88 -1.56 16.57 3.52
N PHE A 89 -1.26 15.34 3.94
CA PHE A 89 -1.86 14.69 5.10
C PHE A 89 -0.77 14.16 6.01
N GLU A 90 -0.64 14.75 7.20
CA GLU A 90 0.21 14.19 8.24
C GLU A 90 -0.54 13.06 8.93
N VAL A 91 0.08 11.88 9.01
CA VAL A 91 -0.53 10.62 9.43
C VAL A 91 0.35 9.90 10.45
N SER A 92 -0.27 9.18 11.37
CA SER A 92 0.46 8.41 12.39
C SER A 92 -0.26 7.13 12.81
N GLY A 93 0.51 6.19 13.37
CA GLY A 93 -0.04 5.00 13.99
C GLY A 93 -0.83 5.26 15.29
N ASP A 94 -0.70 6.45 15.88
CA ASP A 94 -1.44 6.84 17.09
C ASP A 94 -2.89 7.22 16.79
N LYS A 95 -3.16 7.64 15.56
CA LYS A 95 -4.50 7.95 15.04
C LYS A 95 -4.68 7.29 13.69
N ILE A 96 -5.42 6.20 13.64
CA ILE A 96 -5.62 5.44 12.43
C ILE A 96 -6.59 6.16 11.50
N GLU A 97 -6.07 6.66 10.39
CA GLU A 97 -6.81 7.35 9.35
C GLU A 97 -6.53 6.70 7.99
N ALA A 98 -7.53 6.74 7.12
CA ALA A 98 -7.42 6.25 5.75
C ALA A 98 -7.36 7.44 4.79
N VAL A 99 -6.33 7.47 3.95
CA VAL A 99 -6.15 8.49 2.91
C VAL A 99 -6.29 7.80 1.55
N TYR A 100 -7.12 8.35 0.67
CA TYR A 100 -7.28 7.88 -0.70
C TYR A 100 -6.24 8.53 -1.60
N MET A 101 -5.53 7.70 -2.35
CA MET A 101 -4.73 8.13 -3.51
C MET A 101 -5.66 8.22 -4.70
N ILE A 102 -5.96 9.44 -5.12
CA ILE A 102 -6.99 9.74 -6.12
C ILE A 102 -6.42 9.51 -7.54
N PRO A 103 -7.11 8.80 -8.45
CA PRO A 103 -6.69 8.70 -9.83
C PRO A 103 -6.45 10.08 -10.48
N GLY A 104 -5.35 10.20 -11.24
CA GLY A 104 -4.93 11.49 -11.83
C GLY A 104 -4.21 12.43 -10.88
N TRP A 105 -3.89 11.97 -9.65
CA TRP A 105 -3.03 12.68 -8.72
C TRP A 105 -1.75 11.89 -8.49
N THR A 106 -0.60 12.50 -8.73
CA THR A 106 0.66 11.90 -8.31
C THR A 106 0.79 11.99 -6.80
N HIS A 107 1.28 10.93 -6.19
CA HIS A 107 1.33 10.82 -4.73
C HIS A 107 2.63 10.18 -4.24
N ASN A 108 2.96 10.48 -3.02
CA ASN A 108 4.03 9.83 -2.28
C ASN A 108 3.67 9.68 -0.80
N ILE A 109 4.47 8.89 -0.09
CA ILE A 109 4.45 8.80 1.36
C ILE A 109 5.88 8.90 1.89
N ILE A 110 6.09 9.77 2.87
CA ILE A 110 7.39 10.10 3.47
C ILE A 110 7.37 9.61 4.91
N ASN A 111 8.38 8.85 5.31
CA ASN A 111 8.62 8.58 6.73
C ASN A 111 9.31 9.79 7.36
N LEU A 112 8.65 10.45 8.29
CA LEU A 112 9.16 11.65 8.97
C LEU A 112 10.05 11.34 10.18
N SER A 113 10.13 10.07 10.60
CA SER A 113 11.01 9.65 11.71
C SER A 113 12.46 9.51 11.26
N ASP A 114 13.38 9.85 12.15
CA ASP A 114 14.82 9.60 11.98
C ASP A 114 15.24 8.22 12.52
N THR A 115 14.38 7.54 13.27
CA THR A 115 14.72 6.30 13.99
C THR A 115 13.79 5.15 13.70
N ASP A 116 12.50 5.42 13.49
CA ASP A 116 11.47 4.39 13.46
C ASP A 116 10.97 4.13 12.04
N ASN A 117 10.60 2.89 11.79
CA ASN A 117 9.94 2.53 10.53
C ASN A 117 8.52 3.10 10.46
N LEU A 118 8.10 3.48 9.27
CA LEU A 118 6.72 3.77 8.94
C LEU A 118 6.06 2.51 8.38
N VAL A 119 4.96 2.07 8.99
CA VAL A 119 4.21 0.88 8.54
C VAL A 119 2.86 1.32 8.01
N THR A 120 2.63 1.03 6.74
CA THR A 120 1.41 1.41 6.01
C THR A 120 0.72 0.17 5.47
N VAL A 121 -0.55 -0.01 5.81
CA VAL A 121 -1.43 -0.95 5.13
C VAL A 121 -2.01 -0.24 3.90
N MET A 122 -1.98 -0.92 2.77
CA MET A 122 -2.42 -0.37 1.49
C MET A 122 -3.48 -1.29 0.90
N THR A 123 -4.56 -0.71 0.42
CA THR A 123 -5.56 -1.43 -0.39
C THR A 123 -5.67 -0.78 -1.74
N CYS A 124 -5.90 -1.56 -2.79
CA CYS A 124 -6.24 -1.03 -4.11
C CYS A 124 -7.32 -1.88 -4.78
N ASN A 125 -8.09 -1.25 -5.66
CA ASN A 125 -9.22 -1.89 -6.34
C ASN A 125 -8.79 -2.90 -7.42
N GLU A 126 -7.53 -2.83 -7.85
CA GLU A 126 -6.98 -3.70 -8.90
C GLU A 126 -5.73 -4.41 -8.38
N VAL A 127 -5.53 -5.63 -8.83
CA VAL A 127 -4.29 -6.37 -8.61
C VAL A 127 -3.22 -5.82 -9.55
N PHE A 128 -1.98 -5.73 -9.07
CA PHE A 128 -0.86 -5.32 -9.90
C PHE A 128 -0.63 -6.30 -11.05
N ASP A 129 -0.72 -5.81 -12.29
CA ASP A 129 -0.39 -6.54 -13.51
C ASP A 129 0.87 -5.92 -14.13
N PRO A 130 2.01 -6.62 -14.17
CA PRO A 130 3.25 -6.09 -14.74
C PRO A 130 3.16 -5.81 -16.25
N ASN A 131 2.19 -6.40 -16.95
CA ASN A 131 1.97 -6.15 -18.39
C ASN A 131 1.09 -4.91 -18.63
N ARG A 132 0.34 -4.47 -17.60
CA ARG A 132 -0.54 -3.31 -17.63
C ARG A 132 -0.55 -2.62 -16.26
N PRO A 133 0.56 -2.03 -15.84
CA PRO A 133 0.75 -1.62 -14.45
C PRO A 133 -0.13 -0.45 -14.01
N ASP A 134 -0.75 0.31 -14.93
CA ASP A 134 -1.49 1.55 -14.63
C ASP A 134 -0.77 2.42 -13.59
N THR A 135 0.54 2.56 -13.74
CA THR A 135 1.40 3.28 -12.80
C THR A 135 2.40 4.11 -13.59
N PHE A 136 2.35 5.42 -13.42
CA PHE A 136 3.12 6.40 -14.19
C PHE A 136 3.95 7.23 -13.23
N PHE A 137 5.28 7.14 -13.37
CA PHE A 137 6.21 7.90 -12.53
C PHE A 137 6.07 9.40 -12.79
N GLU A 138 5.83 10.16 -11.74
CA GLU A 138 5.83 11.62 -11.74
C GLU A 138 6.00 12.12 -10.31
N LYS A 139 6.97 13.00 -10.07
CA LYS A 139 7.20 13.56 -8.73
C LYS A 139 6.04 14.44 -8.27
N VAL A 140 5.76 14.41 -6.98
CA VAL A 140 4.79 15.32 -6.35
C VAL A 140 5.37 16.73 -6.25
N LYS A 141 6.66 16.83 -5.87
CA LYS A 141 7.42 18.10 -5.78
C LYS A 141 8.79 17.92 -6.45
N ASP A 142 9.31 18.98 -7.02
CA ASP A 142 10.67 19.06 -7.57
C ASP A 142 11.73 19.09 -6.47
#